data_eb0431885fc67d2d1009a78b61fc52c1
#
_entry.id   eb0431885fc67d2d1009a78b61fc52c1
#
_cell.length_a   1.000
_cell.length_b   1.000
_cell.length_c   1.000
_cell.angle_alpha   90.00
_cell.angle_beta   90.00
_cell.angle_gamma   90.00
#
_symmetry.space_group_name_H-M   'P 1'
#
loop_
_entity.id
_entity.type
_entity.pdbx_description
1 polymer ?
#
loop_
_entity_poly.entity_id
_entity_poly.type
_entity_poly.pdbx_seq_one_letter_code
_entity_poly.pdbx_strand_id
1 'polypeptide(L)'
;GLSPYYRGSSTNYWPLVNKTPEYVGATFMYMDEGVDTGEVIHQIRARIYKGDSPHQIGNRLICDIALVYGEIIQKLKNLKTMNQLSVSSKSRYYRRADFSENSVQVLRENFVSGMVDKYIGQKRERCKAVPIIKNPAVQTVDALMEFVQ
;
A
#
# COMPACT_ATOMS: atom_id res chain seq x y z
N GLY A 1 2.25 -0.92 4.84
CA GLY A 1 2.30 0.11 3.80
C GLY A 1 3.24 -0.25 2.67
N LEU A 2 3.35 0.62 1.70
CA LEU A 2 4.30 0.48 0.62
C LEU A 2 5.67 1.04 1.03
N SER A 3 6.61 0.15 1.39
CA SER A 3 8.01 0.52 1.65
C SER A 3 8.75 0.72 0.31
N PRO A 4 9.68 1.66 0.23
CA PRO A 4 10.17 2.57 1.27
C PRO A 4 9.40 3.90 1.36
N TYR A 5 8.26 4.05 0.67
CA TYR A 5 7.53 5.32 0.59
C TYR A 5 6.92 5.74 1.94
N TYR A 6 6.28 4.80 2.63
CA TYR A 6 5.69 5.01 3.94
C TYR A 6 6.14 3.90 4.89
N ARG A 7 6.88 4.27 5.94
CA ARG A 7 7.46 3.37 6.93
C ARG A 7 7.04 3.74 8.36
N GLY A 8 7.14 2.80 9.28
CA GLY A 8 6.84 2.98 10.68
C GLY A 8 5.37 2.69 11.02
N SER A 9 4.72 3.56 11.77
CA SER A 9 3.36 3.33 12.29
C SER A 9 2.27 3.80 11.33
N SER A 10 1.16 3.05 11.25
CA SER A 10 -0.07 3.41 10.54
C SER A 10 0.15 3.76 9.06
N THR A 11 1.00 3.01 8.38
CA THR A 11 1.51 3.29 7.03
C THR A 11 0.45 3.29 5.93
N ASN A 12 -0.76 2.79 6.18
CA ASN A 12 -1.92 2.87 5.26
C ASN A 12 -2.90 4.00 5.61
N TYR A 13 -2.78 4.56 6.80
CA TYR A 13 -3.56 5.71 7.24
C TYR A 13 -2.99 7.03 6.68
N TRP A 14 -1.68 7.23 6.82
CA TRP A 14 -1.01 8.47 6.42
C TRP A 14 -1.11 8.82 4.93
N PRO A 15 -1.06 7.87 3.99
CA PRO A 15 -1.34 8.19 2.59
C PRO A 15 -2.72 8.81 2.38
N LEU A 16 -3.75 8.36 3.12
CA LEU A 16 -5.09 8.90 3.02
C LEU A 16 -5.20 10.30 3.65
N VAL A 17 -4.51 10.54 4.76
CA VAL A 17 -4.38 11.89 5.37
C VAL A 17 -3.67 12.85 4.41
N ASN A 18 -2.64 12.38 3.72
CA ASN A 18 -1.83 13.17 2.80
C ASN A 18 -2.42 13.30 1.37
N LYS A 19 -3.64 12.84 1.13
CA LYS A 19 -4.29 12.81 -0.21
C LYS A 19 -3.50 12.05 -1.27
N THR A 20 -2.80 11.00 -0.86
CA THR A 20 -1.96 10.16 -1.72
C THR A 20 -2.36 8.68 -1.68
N PRO A 21 -3.61 8.32 -2.07
CA PRO A 21 -4.12 6.95 -1.97
C PRO A 21 -3.30 5.92 -2.76
N GLU A 22 -2.53 6.35 -3.78
CA GLU A 22 -1.62 5.50 -4.56
C GLU A 22 -0.52 4.82 -3.73
N TYR A 23 -0.27 5.30 -2.52
CA TYR A 23 0.68 4.70 -1.59
C TYR A 23 0.04 3.73 -0.58
N VAL A 24 -1.29 3.57 -0.60
CA VAL A 24 -1.94 2.57 0.25
C VAL A 24 -1.69 1.18 -0.32
N GLY A 25 -1.13 0.30 0.50
CA GLY A 25 -0.79 -1.04 0.07
C GLY A 25 -0.02 -1.83 1.12
N ALA A 26 0.57 -2.94 0.71
CA ALA A 26 1.37 -3.80 1.56
C ALA A 26 2.68 -4.19 0.89
N THR A 27 3.69 -4.40 1.70
CA THR A 27 5.01 -4.92 1.32
C THR A 27 5.27 -6.23 2.05
N PHE A 28 5.52 -7.28 1.31
CA PHE A 28 6.00 -8.56 1.79
C PHE A 28 7.52 -8.54 1.68
N MET A 29 8.22 -8.68 2.81
CA MET A 29 9.68 -8.57 2.88
C MET A 29 10.25 -9.51 3.94
N TYR A 30 11.52 -9.82 3.83
CA TYR A 30 12.24 -10.42 4.94
C TYR A 30 12.53 -9.37 6.01
N MET A 31 12.53 -9.80 7.27
CA MET A 31 12.90 -8.93 8.38
C MET A 31 14.44 -8.85 8.46
N ASP A 32 14.92 -7.64 8.65
CA ASP A 32 16.32 -7.34 9.00
C ASP A 32 16.38 -6.54 10.31
N GLU A 33 17.51 -5.99 10.66
CA GLU A 33 17.70 -5.21 11.90
C GLU A 33 17.05 -3.82 11.85
N GLY A 34 16.67 -3.35 10.66
CA GLY A 34 16.04 -2.05 10.45
C GLY A 34 14.52 -2.07 10.53
N VAL A 35 13.90 -0.89 10.45
CA VAL A 35 12.45 -0.76 10.38
C VAL A 35 12.03 -0.68 8.91
N ASP A 36 11.36 -1.75 8.44
CA ASP A 36 10.87 -1.86 7.07
C ASP A 36 11.99 -1.69 6.01
N THR A 37 13.18 -2.25 6.26
CA THR A 37 14.36 -2.09 5.40
C THR A 37 14.79 -3.37 4.68
N GLY A 38 14.21 -4.51 5.00
CA GLY A 38 14.56 -5.81 4.44
C GLY A 38 14.30 -5.95 2.94
N GLU A 39 14.85 -7.02 2.37
CA GLU A 39 14.64 -7.37 0.97
C GLU A 39 13.17 -7.66 0.67
N VAL A 40 12.64 -7.08 -0.40
CA VAL A 40 11.24 -7.19 -0.78
C VAL A 40 10.98 -8.46 -1.60
N ILE A 41 9.98 -9.22 -1.18
CA ILE A 41 9.47 -10.38 -1.92
C ILE A 41 8.44 -9.92 -2.95
N HIS A 42 7.45 -9.12 -2.53
CA HIS A 42 6.36 -8.64 -3.37
C HIS A 42 5.68 -7.42 -2.74
N GLN A 43 5.03 -6.62 -3.57
CA GLN A 43 4.20 -5.51 -3.10
C GLN A 43 2.83 -5.53 -3.78
N ILE A 44 1.80 -5.19 -3.03
CA ILE A 44 0.46 -4.98 -3.56
C ILE A 44 -0.05 -3.58 -3.22
N ARG A 45 -0.82 -3.01 -4.13
CA ARG A 45 -1.54 -1.74 -3.90
C ARG A 45 -2.98 -2.03 -3.53
N ALA A 46 -3.54 -1.24 -2.61
CA ALA A 46 -4.93 -1.37 -2.24
C ALA A 46 -5.87 -1.17 -3.43
N ARG A 47 -6.90 -2.00 -3.52
CA ARG A 47 -8.01 -1.81 -4.44
C ARG A 47 -8.94 -0.78 -3.84
N ILE A 48 -9.08 0.36 -4.52
CA ILE A 48 -9.90 1.50 -4.07
C ILE A 48 -10.97 1.74 -5.12
N TYR A 49 -12.22 1.83 -4.68
CA TYR A 49 -13.40 2.04 -5.51
C TYR A 49 -14.16 3.30 -5.11
N LYS A 50 -15.00 3.78 -6.02
CA LYS A 50 -15.88 4.92 -5.78
C LYS A 50 -16.78 4.66 -4.57
N GLY A 51 -16.87 5.64 -3.68
CA GLY A 51 -17.67 5.55 -2.47
C GLY A 51 -17.03 4.79 -1.30
N ASP A 52 -15.82 4.27 -1.46
CA ASP A 52 -15.12 3.60 -0.36
C ASP A 52 -14.88 4.56 0.82
N SER A 53 -15.10 4.05 2.02
CA SER A 53 -14.61 4.61 3.27
C SER A 53 -13.18 4.13 3.59
N PRO A 54 -12.45 4.79 4.51
CA PRO A 54 -11.13 4.32 4.96
C PRO A 54 -11.13 2.87 5.44
N HIS A 55 -12.20 2.46 6.14
CA HIS A 55 -12.33 1.10 6.67
C HIS A 55 -12.54 0.06 5.56
N GLN A 56 -13.34 0.38 4.53
CA GLN A 56 -13.54 -0.53 3.40
C GLN A 56 -12.25 -0.76 2.62
N ILE A 57 -11.46 0.30 2.40
CA ILE A 57 -10.14 0.19 1.78
C ILE A 57 -9.22 -0.69 2.64
N GLY A 58 -9.15 -0.44 3.95
CA GLY A 58 -8.30 -1.18 4.88
C GLY A 58 -8.69 -2.65 4.99
N ASN A 59 -9.98 -2.95 5.18
CA ASN A 59 -10.47 -4.32 5.31
C ASN A 59 -10.24 -5.14 4.03
N ARG A 60 -10.48 -4.55 2.87
CA ARG A 60 -10.21 -5.20 1.59
C ARG A 60 -8.73 -5.49 1.42
N LEU A 61 -7.87 -4.55 1.78
CA LEU A 61 -6.43 -4.76 1.73
C LEU A 61 -5.97 -5.89 2.66
N ILE A 62 -6.56 -6.02 3.86
CA ILE A 62 -6.25 -7.14 4.77
C ILE A 62 -6.61 -8.49 4.14
N CYS A 63 -7.78 -8.59 3.48
CA CYS A 63 -8.15 -9.80 2.76
C CYS A 63 -7.16 -10.10 1.61
N ASP A 64 -6.78 -9.08 0.85
CA ASP A 64 -5.80 -9.23 -0.24
C ASP A 64 -4.43 -9.68 0.30
N ILE A 65 -3.98 -9.12 1.42
CA ILE A 65 -2.75 -9.53 2.11
C ILE A 65 -2.80 -11.01 2.48
N ALA A 66 -3.90 -11.48 3.06
CA ALA A 66 -4.04 -12.88 3.48
C ALA A 66 -3.93 -13.85 2.28
N LEU A 67 -4.58 -13.52 1.16
CA LEU A 67 -4.53 -14.33 -0.05
C LEU A 67 -3.12 -14.38 -0.66
N VAL A 68 -2.48 -13.22 -0.80
CA VAL A 68 -1.11 -13.10 -1.33
C VAL A 68 -0.10 -13.79 -0.41
N TYR A 69 -0.27 -13.63 0.90
CA TYR A 69 0.61 -14.28 1.87
C TYR A 69 0.54 -15.81 1.75
N GLY A 70 -0.66 -16.37 1.59
CA GLY A 70 -0.86 -17.80 1.34
C GLY A 70 -0.12 -18.29 0.09
N GLU A 71 -0.19 -17.54 -1.02
CA GLU A 71 0.55 -17.85 -2.24
C GLU A 71 2.07 -17.75 -2.04
N ILE A 72 2.55 -16.70 -1.37
CA ILE A 72 3.97 -16.52 -1.07
C ILE A 72 4.52 -17.69 -0.27
N ILE A 73 3.83 -18.14 0.80
CA ILE A 73 4.27 -19.25 1.63
C ILE A 73 4.38 -20.54 0.82
N GLN A 74 3.42 -20.85 -0.04
CA GLN A 74 3.46 -22.03 -0.90
C GLN A 74 4.64 -22.03 -1.88
N LYS A 75 5.06 -20.85 -2.33
CA LYS A 75 6.11 -20.68 -3.35
C LYS A 75 7.44 -20.19 -2.77
N LEU A 76 7.57 -20.04 -1.46
CA LEU A 76 8.67 -19.33 -0.81
C LEU A 76 10.07 -19.77 -1.25
N LYS A 77 10.27 -21.06 -1.45
CA LYS A 77 11.57 -21.62 -1.89
C LYS A 77 12.01 -21.18 -3.27
N ASN A 78 11.06 -20.75 -4.12
CA ASN A 78 11.29 -20.39 -5.52
C ASN A 78 11.18 -18.87 -5.76
N LEU A 79 10.88 -18.10 -4.74
CA LEU A 79 10.74 -16.65 -4.86
C LEU A 79 12.09 -15.97 -4.78
N LYS A 80 12.35 -15.08 -5.73
CA LYS A 80 13.51 -14.17 -5.69
C LYS A 80 13.12 -12.91 -4.95
N THR A 81 14.01 -12.43 -4.10
CA THR A 81 13.89 -11.13 -3.44
C THR A 81 14.54 -10.03 -4.28
N MET A 82 14.15 -8.82 -4.00
CA MET A 82 14.68 -7.62 -4.64
C MET A 82 15.00 -6.58 -3.57
N ASN A 83 16.06 -5.82 -3.80
CA ASN A 83 16.35 -4.67 -2.96
C ASN A 83 15.21 -3.66 -3.04
N GLN A 84 15.00 -2.93 -1.95
CA GLN A 84 14.02 -1.85 -1.95
C GLN A 84 14.35 -0.79 -3.00
N LEU A 85 13.32 -0.17 -3.55
CA LEU A 85 13.48 0.92 -4.52
C LEU A 85 14.22 2.10 -3.86
N SER A 86 15.21 2.65 -4.55
CA SER A 86 15.88 3.86 -4.11
C SER A 86 14.98 5.08 -4.35
N VAL A 87 14.37 5.59 -3.29
CA VAL A 87 13.49 6.77 -3.33
C VAL A 87 13.95 7.81 -2.32
N SER A 88 15.07 8.45 -2.62
CA SER A 88 15.76 9.36 -1.70
C SER A 88 14.94 10.58 -1.23
N SER A 89 13.95 11.04 -1.99
CA SER A 89 13.20 12.27 -1.69
C SER A 89 11.73 12.06 -1.30
N LYS A 90 11.19 10.83 -1.40
CA LYS A 90 9.76 10.55 -1.20
C LYS A 90 9.45 9.62 -0.02
N SER A 91 10.46 9.16 0.71
CA SER A 91 10.27 8.30 1.88
C SER A 91 9.75 9.11 3.07
N ARG A 92 8.67 8.63 3.71
CA ARG A 92 8.09 9.22 4.91
C ARG A 92 8.11 8.19 6.04
N TYR A 93 8.54 8.64 7.20
CA TYR A 93 8.57 7.82 8.41
C TYR A 93 7.64 8.42 9.46
N TYR A 94 6.70 7.63 9.95
CA TYR A 94 5.74 8.04 10.97
C TYR A 94 5.90 7.20 12.24
N ARG A 95 5.80 7.88 13.38
CA ARG A 95 5.77 7.27 14.71
C ARG A 95 4.34 7.21 15.22
N ARG A 96 4.09 6.38 16.22
CA ARG A 96 2.77 6.30 16.85
C ARG A 96 2.34 7.67 17.45
N ALA A 97 3.29 8.46 17.94
CA ALA A 97 3.03 9.77 18.51
C ALA A 97 2.56 10.83 17.49
N ASP A 98 2.77 10.59 16.18
CA ASP A 98 2.32 11.52 15.14
C ASP A 98 0.80 11.44 14.91
N PHE A 99 0.16 10.36 15.39
CA PHE A 99 -1.28 10.21 15.32
C PHE A 99 -1.98 11.18 16.27
N SER A 100 -2.90 11.99 15.76
CA SER A 100 -3.59 13.04 16.50
C SER A 100 -5.06 13.17 16.07
N GLU A 101 -5.88 13.78 16.93
CA GLU A 101 -7.27 14.10 16.57
C GLU A 101 -7.35 14.98 15.32
N ASN A 102 -6.44 15.92 15.16
CA ASN A 102 -6.36 16.75 13.96
C ASN A 102 -6.13 15.91 12.71
N SER A 103 -5.27 14.89 12.75
CA SER A 103 -5.05 14.00 11.61
C SER A 103 -6.32 13.21 11.24
N VAL A 104 -7.13 12.82 12.22
CA VAL A 104 -8.43 12.17 12.00
C VAL A 104 -9.42 13.12 11.34
N GLN A 105 -9.46 14.38 11.79
CA GLN A 105 -10.30 15.39 11.17
C GLN A 105 -9.91 15.62 9.70
N VAL A 106 -8.61 15.79 9.43
CA VAL A 106 -8.09 15.93 8.06
C VAL A 106 -8.46 14.74 7.19
N LEU A 107 -8.35 13.49 7.71
CA LEU A 107 -8.78 12.30 6.99
C LEU A 107 -10.25 12.37 6.58
N ARG A 108 -11.13 12.73 7.53
CA ARG A 108 -12.58 12.88 7.27
C ARG A 108 -12.86 13.91 6.18
N GLU A 109 -12.25 15.08 6.29
CA GLU A 109 -12.37 16.17 5.30
C GLU A 109 -11.91 15.73 3.90
N ASN A 110 -10.82 14.96 3.82
CA ASN A 110 -10.33 14.43 2.55
C ASN A 110 -11.35 13.52 1.87
N PHE A 111 -11.98 12.62 2.64
CA PHE A 111 -13.01 11.73 2.09
C PHE A 111 -14.28 12.51 1.69
N VAL A 112 -14.75 13.44 2.52
CA VAL A 112 -15.93 14.29 2.21
C VAL A 112 -15.66 15.18 0.98
N SER A 113 -14.43 15.66 0.82
CA SER A 113 -14.05 16.52 -0.34
C SER A 113 -13.81 15.76 -1.64
N GLY A 114 -14.11 14.46 -1.71
CA GLY A 114 -14.02 13.68 -2.94
C GLY A 114 -12.60 13.23 -3.31
N MET A 115 -11.72 13.06 -2.33
CA MET A 115 -10.35 12.56 -2.55
C MET A 115 -10.33 11.24 -3.33
N VAL A 116 -11.24 10.32 -3.01
CA VAL A 116 -11.30 9.00 -3.65
C VAL A 116 -11.69 9.14 -5.13
N ASP A 117 -12.71 9.93 -5.44
CA ASP A 117 -13.15 10.14 -6.82
C ASP A 117 -12.05 10.80 -7.66
N LYS A 118 -11.38 11.80 -7.10
CA LYS A 118 -10.23 12.45 -7.75
C LYS A 118 -9.08 11.46 -8.00
N TYR A 119 -8.78 10.61 -7.03
CA TYR A 119 -7.77 9.56 -7.19
C TYR A 119 -8.15 8.59 -8.31
N ILE A 120 -9.40 8.12 -8.34
CA ILE A 120 -9.86 7.17 -9.37
C ILE A 120 -9.72 7.79 -10.77
N GLY A 121 -10.10 9.04 -10.96
CA GLY A 121 -9.94 9.75 -12.23
C GLY A 121 -8.49 9.90 -12.69
N GLN A 122 -7.52 9.86 -11.78
CA GLN A 122 -6.09 10.02 -12.06
C GLN A 122 -5.29 8.74 -11.75
N LYS A 123 -5.96 7.63 -11.46
CA LYS A 123 -5.34 6.41 -10.93
C LYS A 123 -4.15 5.92 -11.76
N ARG A 124 -4.32 5.86 -13.08
CA ARG A 124 -3.29 5.35 -13.99
C ARG A 124 -1.99 6.16 -13.90
N GLU A 125 -2.07 7.46 -13.96
CA GLU A 125 -0.91 8.36 -13.90
C GLU A 125 -0.25 8.33 -12.52
N ARG A 126 -1.06 8.43 -11.45
CA ARG A 126 -0.57 8.43 -10.09
C ARG A 126 0.11 7.11 -9.72
N CYS A 127 -0.47 5.99 -10.12
CA CYS A 127 0.13 4.68 -9.90
C CYS A 127 1.42 4.46 -10.72
N LYS A 128 1.49 5.01 -11.93
CA LYS A 128 2.72 4.97 -12.75
C LYS A 128 3.85 5.77 -12.12
N ALA A 129 3.54 6.89 -11.47
CA ALA A 129 4.52 7.73 -10.78
C ALA A 129 5.05 7.10 -9.47
N VAL A 130 4.42 6.04 -8.99
CA VAL A 130 4.77 5.33 -7.75
C VAL A 130 4.95 3.85 -8.07
N PRO A 131 6.09 3.44 -8.62
CA PRO A 131 6.33 2.03 -8.94
C PRO A 131 6.33 1.17 -7.67
N ILE A 132 5.88 -0.08 -7.81
CA ILE A 132 5.93 -1.11 -6.78
C ILE A 132 6.66 -2.34 -7.30
N ILE A 133 7.23 -3.11 -6.39
CA ILE A 133 7.94 -4.35 -6.72
C ILE A 133 6.93 -5.47 -6.85
N LYS A 134 6.83 -6.02 -8.06
CA LYS A 134 5.99 -7.20 -8.35
C LYS A 134 6.87 -8.40 -8.61
N ASN A 135 6.64 -9.48 -7.85
CA ASN A 135 7.24 -10.77 -8.13
C ASN A 135 6.39 -11.50 -9.18
N PRO A 136 6.94 -11.88 -10.35
CA PRO A 136 6.16 -12.53 -11.41
C PRO A 136 5.53 -13.87 -11.02
N ALA A 137 6.08 -14.52 -9.99
CA ALA A 137 5.56 -15.78 -9.48
C ALA A 137 4.31 -15.62 -8.60
N VAL A 138 3.98 -14.38 -8.16
CA VAL A 138 2.84 -14.06 -7.29
C VAL A 138 1.78 -13.36 -8.12
N GLN A 139 0.64 -14.00 -8.34
CA GLN A 139 -0.38 -13.57 -9.31
C GLN A 139 -1.77 -13.31 -8.70
N THR A 140 -2.00 -13.70 -7.45
CA THR A 140 -3.33 -13.73 -6.82
C THR A 140 -4.10 -12.40 -6.94
N VAL A 141 -3.49 -11.26 -6.65
CA VAL A 141 -4.19 -9.97 -6.69
C VAL A 141 -4.39 -9.48 -8.12
N ASP A 142 -3.47 -9.75 -9.02
CA ASP A 142 -3.63 -9.37 -10.43
C ASP A 142 -4.84 -10.10 -11.05
N ALA A 143 -5.04 -11.39 -10.73
CA ALA A 143 -6.23 -12.14 -11.13
C ALA A 143 -7.53 -11.55 -10.55
N LEU A 144 -7.54 -11.11 -9.28
CA LEU A 144 -8.70 -10.44 -8.68
C LEU A 144 -9.03 -9.09 -9.32
N MET A 145 -8.04 -8.41 -9.90
CA MET A 145 -8.24 -7.12 -10.59
C MET A 145 -8.91 -7.29 -11.96
N GLU A 146 -8.74 -8.43 -12.62
CA GLU A 146 -9.35 -8.74 -13.92
C GLU A 146 -10.85 -9.06 -13.81
N PHE A 147 -11.32 -9.52 -12.65
CA PHE A 147 -12.74 -9.84 -12.42
C PHE A 147 -13.61 -8.64 -12.07
N VAL A 148 -13.06 -7.44 -11.93
CA VAL A 148 -13.76 -6.22 -11.43
C VAL A 148 -13.78 -5.11 -12.48
N GLN A 149 -13.60 -5.45 -13.76
CA GLN A 149 -13.79 -4.49 -14.87
C GLN A 149 -15.21 -4.51 -15.39
#